data_e2a5c72b9b6ba527e068f9526e8fdbbd
#
_entry.id   e2a5c72b9b6ba527e068f9526e8fdbbd
#
_cell.length_a   1.000
_cell.length_b   1.000
_cell.length_c   1.000
_cell.angle_alpha   90.00
_cell.angle_beta   90.00
_cell.angle_gamma   90.00
#
_symmetry.space_group_name_H-M   'P 1'
#
loop_
_entity.id
_entity.type
_entity.pdbx_description
1 polymer ?
#
loop_
_entity_poly.entity_id
_entity_poly.type
_entity_poly.pdbx_seq_one_letter_code
_entity_poly.pdbx_strand_id
1 'polypeptide(L)'
;MKKLLFTGLFALLLAACFAQKPYKVVFYNFENLFDTIRNPEIKDAEFTPEGPKKWNAVKYERKINNLSRVLFDIAAIDKEYPIVIGVSEIENRNVMEDVIATPKLAPANYRIVHYDSPDARGVDVAFYYRPDVFKLEGSAPIPFTLESRPDFRTRDIVTMWGTVEGEPFYFMVAHWPSRLGGKEASAYLRERAAEIMRHAADSVRAANPAVKVVMMGDLNDDATDRSITEVIGAAGDIRKVAEGGYFNPYIAVPVSYTHLRAHETCADL
;
A
#
# COMPACT_ATOMS: atom_id res chain seq x y z
N MET A 1 -48.80 29.04 -11.46
CA MET A 1 -47.45 29.53 -11.21
C MET A 1 -46.80 28.93 -9.91
N LYS A 2 -47.52 28.78 -8.81
CA LYS A 2 -46.93 28.22 -7.53
C LYS A 2 -46.50 26.76 -7.61
N LYS A 3 -47.08 25.91 -8.44
CA LYS A 3 -46.72 24.48 -8.59
C LYS A 3 -45.40 24.25 -9.37
N LEU A 4 -45.06 25.15 -10.30
CA LEU A 4 -43.79 25.04 -11.07
C LEU A 4 -42.57 25.42 -10.20
N LEU A 5 -42.72 26.35 -9.27
CA LEU A 5 -41.61 26.73 -8.36
C LEU A 5 -41.25 25.62 -7.38
N PHE A 6 -42.24 24.83 -6.94
CA PHE A 6 -41.97 23.72 -5.99
C PHE A 6 -41.26 22.54 -6.67
N THR A 7 -41.54 22.26 -7.91
CA THR A 7 -40.90 21.16 -8.66
C THR A 7 -39.45 21.51 -9.02
N GLY A 8 -39.16 22.79 -9.33
CA GLY A 8 -37.80 23.26 -9.61
C GLY A 8 -36.88 23.23 -8.37
N LEU A 9 -37.42 23.58 -7.18
CA LEU A 9 -36.67 23.55 -5.92
C LEU A 9 -36.36 22.11 -5.48
N PHE A 10 -37.27 21.17 -5.71
CA PHE A 10 -37.05 19.74 -5.38
C PHE A 10 -36.03 19.09 -6.32
N ALA A 11 -36.01 19.46 -7.61
CA ALA A 11 -35.00 19.00 -8.58
C ALA A 11 -33.59 19.56 -8.26
N LEU A 12 -33.49 20.80 -7.78
CA LEU A 12 -32.20 21.39 -7.33
C LEU A 12 -31.67 20.74 -6.04
N LEU A 13 -32.55 20.34 -5.14
CA LEU A 13 -32.16 19.60 -3.91
C LEU A 13 -31.64 18.17 -4.21
N LEU A 14 -32.20 17.51 -5.24
CA LEU A 14 -31.73 16.18 -5.68
C LEU A 14 -30.39 16.26 -6.44
N ALA A 15 -30.11 17.34 -7.16
CA ALA A 15 -28.84 17.53 -7.88
C ALA A 15 -27.65 17.84 -6.93
N ALA A 16 -27.91 18.35 -5.72
CA ALA A 16 -26.87 18.63 -4.72
C ALA A 16 -26.34 17.37 -3.99
N CYS A 17 -26.98 16.21 -4.19
CA CYS A 17 -26.66 14.99 -3.44
C CYS A 17 -25.59 14.06 -4.06
N PHE A 18 -24.96 14.38 -5.20
CA PHE A 18 -24.10 13.41 -5.90
C PHE A 18 -22.70 13.86 -6.29
N ALA A 19 -22.17 14.92 -5.70
CA ALA A 19 -20.75 15.18 -5.84
C ALA A 19 -19.98 14.34 -4.78
N GLN A 20 -19.71 13.07 -5.08
CA GLN A 20 -18.79 12.29 -4.27
C GLN A 20 -17.41 12.96 -4.30
N LYS A 21 -16.86 13.30 -3.13
CA LYS A 21 -15.51 13.81 -3.03
C LYS A 21 -14.54 12.66 -3.39
N PRO A 22 -13.65 12.85 -4.37
CA PRO A 22 -12.64 11.84 -4.65
C PRO A 22 -11.63 11.78 -3.48
N TYR A 23 -11.29 10.58 -3.04
CA TYR A 23 -10.25 10.35 -2.04
C TYR A 23 -9.05 9.66 -2.68
N LYS A 24 -7.85 10.09 -2.29
CA LYS A 24 -6.59 9.56 -2.79
C LYS A 24 -6.08 8.46 -1.88
N VAL A 25 -5.79 7.29 -2.48
CA VAL A 25 -5.09 6.16 -1.86
C VAL A 25 -3.81 5.92 -2.64
N VAL A 26 -2.69 5.75 -1.95
CA VAL A 26 -1.35 5.66 -2.54
C VAL A 26 -0.63 4.43 -2.00
N PHE A 27 0.18 3.80 -2.84
CA PHE A 27 1.23 2.88 -2.41
C PHE A 27 2.59 3.41 -2.85
N TYR A 28 3.60 3.29 -1.97
CA TYR A 28 4.97 3.67 -2.28
C TYR A 28 5.98 2.75 -1.58
N ASN A 29 6.92 2.17 -2.36
CA ASN A 29 8.04 1.41 -1.79
C ASN A 29 9.11 2.38 -1.29
N PHE A 30 9.50 2.28 -0.02
CA PHE A 30 10.49 3.16 0.61
C PHE A 30 11.93 2.73 0.37
N GLU A 31 12.15 1.66 -0.40
CA GLU A 31 13.48 1.23 -0.86
C GLU A 31 14.49 1.06 0.28
N ASN A 32 14.17 0.15 1.22
CA ASN A 32 15.01 -0.13 2.39
C ASN A 32 15.24 1.10 3.28
N LEU A 33 14.16 1.64 3.83
CA LEU A 33 14.23 2.69 4.85
C LEU A 33 14.61 2.07 6.21
N PHE A 34 15.90 2.04 6.50
CA PHE A 34 16.48 1.65 7.78
C PHE A 34 16.87 2.89 8.57
N ASP A 35 16.85 2.80 9.90
CA ASP A 35 17.56 3.76 10.74
C ASP A 35 19.08 3.54 10.67
N THR A 36 19.83 4.11 11.59
CA THR A 36 21.31 3.98 11.61
C THR A 36 21.80 3.10 12.76
N ILE A 37 20.88 2.43 13.45
CA ILE A 37 21.16 1.65 14.66
C ILE A 37 21.15 0.16 14.30
N ARG A 38 22.23 -0.53 14.63
CA ARG A 38 22.34 -1.98 14.39
C ARG A 38 21.34 -2.76 15.23
N ASN A 39 20.48 -3.55 14.60
CA ASN A 39 19.64 -4.56 15.25
C ASN A 39 20.26 -5.96 15.03
N PRO A 40 20.76 -6.64 16.08
CA PRO A 40 21.41 -7.95 15.94
C PRO A 40 20.46 -9.08 15.52
N GLU A 41 19.15 -8.89 15.63
CA GLU A 41 18.14 -9.92 15.33
C GLU A 41 17.80 -9.99 13.83
N ILE A 42 18.20 -8.97 13.04
CA ILE A 42 17.92 -8.88 11.61
C ILE A 42 19.21 -8.66 10.79
N LYS A 43 19.12 -8.79 9.48
CA LYS A 43 20.26 -8.64 8.57
C LYS A 43 20.40 -7.21 8.06
N ASP A 44 20.53 -6.24 8.94
CA ASP A 44 20.65 -4.81 8.65
C ASP A 44 22.09 -4.26 8.67
N ALA A 45 23.09 -5.11 8.90
CA ALA A 45 24.49 -4.68 9.07
C ALA A 45 25.03 -3.77 7.95
N GLU A 46 24.47 -3.83 6.76
CA GLU A 46 24.84 -2.95 5.65
C GLU A 46 24.29 -1.52 5.81
N PHE A 47 23.21 -1.34 6.61
CA PHE A 47 22.54 -0.07 6.87
C PHE A 47 23.02 0.58 8.18
N THR A 48 24.31 0.50 8.48
CA THR A 48 24.95 1.14 9.63
C THR A 48 26.07 2.09 9.18
N PRO A 49 26.51 3.03 10.02
CA PRO A 49 27.63 3.93 9.70
C PRO A 49 28.93 3.18 9.38
N GLU A 50 29.15 2.04 10.02
CA GLU A 50 30.33 1.18 9.82
C GLU A 50 30.13 0.18 8.67
N GLY A 51 28.88 -0.08 8.29
CA GLY A 51 28.52 -1.04 7.26
C GLY A 51 28.96 -0.64 5.83
N PRO A 52 28.84 -1.56 4.86
CA PRO A 52 29.28 -1.32 3.47
C PRO A 52 28.61 -0.09 2.83
N LYS A 53 27.35 0.20 3.16
CA LYS A 53 26.60 1.35 2.63
C LYS A 53 26.98 2.67 3.30
N LYS A 54 27.79 2.63 4.40
CA LYS A 54 28.11 3.83 5.19
C LYS A 54 26.86 4.64 5.50
N TRP A 55 25.82 3.92 5.99
CA TRP A 55 24.50 4.46 6.25
C TRP A 55 24.51 5.27 7.55
N ASN A 56 24.76 6.55 7.43
CA ASN A 56 24.89 7.49 8.54
C ASN A 56 23.71 8.46 8.62
N ALA A 57 23.66 9.26 9.67
CA ALA A 57 22.59 10.23 9.92
C ALA A 57 22.34 11.17 8.72
N VAL A 58 23.38 11.62 8.01
CA VAL A 58 23.23 12.51 6.85
C VAL A 58 22.48 11.81 5.70
N LYS A 59 22.81 10.55 5.43
CA LYS A 59 22.11 9.76 4.40
C LYS A 59 20.68 9.46 4.82
N TYR A 60 20.48 9.11 6.08
CA TYR A 60 19.18 8.85 6.66
C TYR A 60 18.27 10.07 6.55
N GLU A 61 18.69 11.22 7.05
CA GLU A 61 17.93 12.48 6.98
C GLU A 61 17.61 12.87 5.54
N ARG A 62 18.56 12.71 4.62
CA ARG A 62 18.32 12.95 3.20
C ARG A 62 17.21 12.05 2.65
N LYS A 63 17.22 10.78 3.02
CA LYS A 63 16.19 9.81 2.59
C LYS A 63 14.82 10.16 3.17
N ILE A 64 14.74 10.46 4.46
CA ILE A 64 13.51 10.94 5.12
C ILE A 64 12.94 12.16 4.38
N ASN A 65 13.80 13.15 4.09
CA ASN A 65 13.39 14.38 3.40
C ASN A 65 12.92 14.10 1.95
N ASN A 66 13.58 13.19 1.23
CA ASN A 66 13.18 12.83 -0.12
C ASN A 66 11.84 12.09 -0.15
N LEU A 67 11.62 11.11 0.73
CA LEU A 67 10.35 10.40 0.87
C LEU A 67 9.21 11.36 1.24
N SER A 68 9.45 12.21 2.22
CA SER A 68 8.51 13.26 2.62
C SER A 68 8.15 14.19 1.46
N ARG A 69 9.14 14.60 0.65
CA ARG A 69 8.92 15.43 -0.53
C ARG A 69 8.04 14.73 -1.56
N VAL A 70 8.33 13.45 -1.89
CA VAL A 70 7.52 12.69 -2.86
C VAL A 70 6.07 12.57 -2.40
N LEU A 71 5.84 12.22 -1.14
CA LEU A 71 4.48 12.11 -0.60
C LEU A 71 3.76 13.47 -0.57
N PHE A 72 4.49 14.55 -0.29
CA PHE A 72 3.95 15.91 -0.35
C PHE A 72 3.63 16.33 -1.80
N ASP A 73 4.50 16.02 -2.77
CA ASP A 73 4.28 16.36 -4.17
C ASP A 73 3.05 15.62 -4.73
N ILE A 74 2.81 14.37 -4.30
CA ILE A 74 1.56 13.65 -4.60
C ILE A 74 0.34 14.38 -4.00
N ALA A 75 0.47 14.90 -2.79
CA ALA A 75 -0.60 15.69 -2.17
C ALA A 75 -0.85 17.01 -2.90
N ALA A 76 0.21 17.64 -3.43
CA ALA A 76 0.14 18.93 -4.11
C ALA A 76 -0.65 18.90 -5.45
N ILE A 77 -0.80 17.72 -6.09
CA ILE A 77 -1.51 17.57 -7.38
C ILE A 77 -2.93 18.15 -7.32
N ASP A 78 -3.65 17.90 -6.24
CA ASP A 78 -5.02 18.36 -6.01
C ASP A 78 -5.19 19.10 -4.67
N LYS A 79 -4.09 19.43 -4.00
CA LYS A 79 -4.02 20.08 -2.69
C LYS A 79 -4.66 19.27 -1.55
N GLU A 80 -4.75 17.96 -1.71
CA GLU A 80 -5.31 17.05 -0.72
C GLU A 80 -4.30 15.96 -0.38
N TYR A 81 -4.02 15.77 0.91
CA TYR A 81 -3.21 14.64 1.35
C TYR A 81 -3.95 13.33 1.13
N PRO A 82 -3.26 12.25 0.68
CA PRO A 82 -3.85 10.92 0.60
C PRO A 82 -4.49 10.51 1.93
N ILE A 83 -5.66 9.86 1.87
CA ILE A 83 -6.33 9.40 3.09
C ILE A 83 -5.66 8.15 3.67
N VAL A 84 -5.08 7.33 2.79
CA VAL A 84 -4.34 6.12 3.10
C VAL A 84 -3.11 6.04 2.21
N ILE A 85 -1.96 5.70 2.81
CA ILE A 85 -0.72 5.41 2.10
C ILE A 85 -0.24 4.04 2.59
N GLY A 86 -0.21 3.04 1.70
CA GLY A 86 0.49 1.79 1.93
C GLY A 86 1.97 1.96 1.62
N VAL A 87 2.83 1.40 2.45
CA VAL A 87 4.29 1.47 2.25
C VAL A 87 4.93 0.10 2.42
N SER A 88 6.07 -0.09 1.77
CA SER A 88 6.92 -1.28 1.94
C SER A 88 8.38 -0.90 2.12
N GLU A 89 9.17 -1.89 2.56
CA GLU A 89 10.61 -1.75 2.83
C GLU A 89 10.91 -0.67 3.88
N ILE A 90 10.17 -0.70 4.96
CA ILE A 90 10.45 0.03 6.20
C ILE A 90 10.98 -0.94 7.25
N GLU A 91 11.94 -0.51 8.05
CA GLU A 91 12.54 -1.34 9.08
C GLU A 91 11.64 -1.46 10.32
N ASN A 92 11.16 -0.32 10.81
CA ASN A 92 10.45 -0.25 12.07
C ASN A 92 9.50 0.96 12.14
N ARG A 93 8.77 1.06 13.24
CA ARG A 93 7.85 2.16 13.47
C ARG A 93 8.54 3.52 13.57
N ASN A 94 9.76 3.58 14.13
CA ASN A 94 10.46 4.85 14.35
C ASN A 94 10.77 5.55 13.03
N VAL A 95 11.27 4.82 12.03
CA VAL A 95 11.56 5.41 10.71
C VAL A 95 10.29 5.94 10.04
N MET A 96 9.14 5.34 10.31
CA MET A 96 7.84 5.83 9.82
C MET A 96 7.44 7.13 10.51
N GLU A 97 7.63 7.21 11.84
CA GLU A 97 7.34 8.40 12.62
C GLU A 97 8.20 9.58 12.16
N ASP A 98 9.49 9.35 11.85
CA ASP A 98 10.38 10.37 11.32
C ASP A 98 9.92 10.93 9.97
N VAL A 99 9.38 10.11 9.07
CA VAL A 99 8.84 10.57 7.78
C VAL A 99 7.66 11.54 7.99
N ILE A 100 6.69 11.17 8.82
CA ILE A 100 5.49 12.00 9.03
C ILE A 100 5.72 13.20 9.96
N ALA A 101 6.79 13.19 10.76
CA ALA A 101 7.18 14.32 11.58
C ALA A 101 7.78 15.47 10.77
N THR A 102 8.16 15.24 9.51
CA THR A 102 8.72 16.30 8.67
C THR A 102 7.74 17.45 8.46
N PRO A 103 8.21 18.71 8.31
CA PRO A 103 7.33 19.88 8.14
C PRO A 103 6.34 19.76 6.97
N LYS A 104 6.68 18.99 5.94
CA LYS A 104 5.80 18.77 4.77
C LYS A 104 4.62 17.86 5.07
N LEU A 105 4.80 16.86 5.93
CA LEU A 105 3.78 15.82 6.20
C LEU A 105 3.10 16.00 7.57
N ALA A 106 3.71 16.69 8.52
CA ALA A 106 3.12 16.95 9.84
C ALA A 106 1.69 17.53 9.76
N PRO A 107 1.37 18.46 8.82
CA PRO A 107 0.01 18.99 8.72
C PRO A 107 -1.05 17.96 8.33
N ALA A 108 -0.67 16.82 7.73
CA ALA A 108 -1.60 15.75 7.38
C ALA A 108 -2.09 14.94 8.60
N ASN A 109 -1.40 15.06 9.75
CA ASN A 109 -1.72 14.37 11.00
C ASN A 109 -1.90 12.85 10.84
N TYR A 110 -1.02 12.22 10.05
CA TYR A 110 -1.07 10.77 9.81
C TYR A 110 -0.93 9.96 11.11
N ARG A 111 -1.62 8.82 11.15
CA ARG A 111 -1.42 7.73 12.10
C ARG A 111 -0.84 6.53 11.37
N ILE A 112 -0.25 5.61 12.12
CA ILE A 112 0.49 4.46 11.60
C ILE A 112 -0.19 3.16 12.05
N VAL A 113 -0.35 2.24 11.09
CA VAL A 113 -0.61 0.81 11.35
C VAL A 113 0.63 0.05 10.88
N HIS A 114 1.32 -0.60 11.80
CA HIS A 114 2.56 -1.35 11.56
C HIS A 114 2.62 -2.57 12.47
N TYR A 115 3.13 -3.65 11.94
CA TYR A 115 3.44 -4.91 12.64
C TYR A 115 4.79 -5.41 12.15
N ASP A 116 5.64 -5.84 13.09
CA ASP A 116 6.89 -6.51 12.75
C ASP A 116 6.59 -7.85 12.10
N SER A 117 7.27 -8.17 11.01
CA SER A 117 7.14 -9.42 10.27
C SER A 117 8.37 -10.31 10.42
N PRO A 118 8.28 -11.62 10.14
CA PRO A 118 9.40 -12.54 10.32
C PRO A 118 10.42 -12.49 9.17
N ASP A 119 10.47 -11.42 8.36
CA ASP A 119 11.45 -11.25 7.28
C ASP A 119 12.85 -11.11 7.87
N ALA A 120 13.80 -11.96 7.40
CA ALA A 120 15.15 -11.99 7.94
C ALA A 120 15.96 -10.71 7.67
N ARG A 121 15.56 -9.86 6.69
CA ARG A 121 16.17 -8.57 6.44
C ARG A 121 15.68 -7.50 7.40
N GLY A 122 14.55 -7.76 8.08
CA GLY A 122 13.88 -6.80 8.95
C GLY A 122 13.20 -5.68 8.15
N VAL A 123 12.58 -6.00 7.03
CA VAL A 123 11.76 -5.03 6.29
C VAL A 123 10.31 -5.43 6.33
N ASP A 124 9.44 -4.44 6.57
CA ASP A 124 8.02 -4.62 6.75
C ASP A 124 7.19 -3.86 5.72
N VAL A 125 5.88 -4.05 5.81
CA VAL A 125 4.87 -3.25 5.17
C VAL A 125 4.00 -2.57 6.21
N ALA A 126 3.44 -1.41 5.87
CA ALA A 126 2.64 -0.65 6.83
C ALA A 126 1.69 0.32 6.13
N PHE A 127 0.85 0.97 6.94
CA PHE A 127 0.00 2.06 6.48
C PHE A 127 0.25 3.35 7.26
N TYR A 128 0.15 4.48 6.54
CA TYR A 128 -0.26 5.74 7.08
C TYR A 128 -1.73 5.99 6.75
N TYR A 129 -2.49 6.55 7.67
CA TYR A 129 -3.87 6.94 7.43
C TYR A 129 -4.21 8.26 8.12
N ARG A 130 -5.15 9.02 7.56
CA ARG A 130 -5.66 10.26 8.15
C ARG A 130 -6.88 9.98 9.02
N PRO A 131 -6.79 10.12 10.36
CA PRO A 131 -7.88 9.76 11.26
C PRO A 131 -9.09 10.70 11.21
N ASP A 132 -8.92 11.90 10.63
CA ASP A 132 -10.02 12.83 10.40
C ASP A 132 -10.94 12.38 9.25
N VAL A 133 -10.44 11.54 8.34
CA VAL A 133 -11.19 11.04 7.16
C VAL A 133 -11.48 9.54 7.25
N PHE A 134 -10.47 8.73 7.50
CA PHE A 134 -10.62 7.28 7.67
C PHE A 134 -10.75 6.93 9.16
N LYS A 135 -11.94 6.45 9.55
CA LYS A 135 -12.21 6.00 10.91
C LYS A 135 -11.77 4.55 11.06
N LEU A 136 -10.56 4.35 11.56
CA LEU A 136 -10.02 3.01 11.80
C LEU A 136 -10.83 2.27 12.86
N GLU A 137 -11.31 1.08 12.55
CA GLU A 137 -12.03 0.17 13.44
C GLU A 137 -11.17 -0.99 13.90
N GLY A 138 -10.19 -1.40 13.07
CA GLY A 138 -9.24 -2.44 13.44
C GLY A 138 -8.15 -2.65 12.39
N SER A 139 -7.16 -3.44 12.76
CA SER A 139 -6.06 -3.85 11.89
C SER A 139 -5.49 -5.19 12.37
N ALA A 140 -4.88 -5.95 11.46
CA ALA A 140 -4.21 -7.21 11.78
C ALA A 140 -3.15 -7.55 10.73
N PRO A 141 -2.06 -8.23 11.10
CA PRO A 141 -1.20 -8.91 10.15
C PRO A 141 -1.83 -10.23 9.71
N ILE A 142 -1.61 -10.63 8.46
CA ILE A 142 -1.91 -11.96 7.93
C ILE A 142 -0.58 -12.63 7.60
N PRO A 143 -0.18 -13.67 8.33
CA PRO A 143 1.07 -14.37 8.10
C PRO A 143 1.13 -15.02 6.71
N PHE A 144 2.29 -14.88 6.06
CA PHE A 144 2.58 -15.69 4.89
C PHE A 144 2.87 -17.14 5.31
N THR A 145 2.10 -18.09 4.82
CA THR A 145 2.28 -19.51 5.10
C THR A 145 2.40 -20.33 3.83
N LEU A 146 3.31 -21.30 3.81
CA LEU A 146 3.54 -22.19 2.69
C LEU A 146 3.69 -23.62 3.21
N GLU A 147 2.73 -24.50 2.96
CA GLU A 147 2.70 -25.88 3.48
C GLU A 147 3.94 -26.68 3.07
N SER A 148 4.40 -26.53 1.83
CA SER A 148 5.59 -27.22 1.32
C SER A 148 6.91 -26.74 1.94
N ARG A 149 6.89 -25.59 2.61
CA ARG A 149 8.07 -24.98 3.27
C ARG A 149 7.66 -24.24 4.56
N PRO A 150 7.35 -24.98 5.64
CA PRO A 150 6.84 -24.38 6.89
C PRO A 150 7.81 -23.38 7.54
N ASP A 151 9.11 -23.51 7.25
CA ASP A 151 10.17 -22.63 7.77
C ASP A 151 10.44 -21.40 6.88
N PHE A 152 9.73 -21.26 5.75
CA PHE A 152 9.89 -20.10 4.89
C PHE A 152 9.37 -18.84 5.61
N ARG A 153 10.21 -17.82 5.70
CA ARG A 153 9.88 -16.55 6.36
C ARG A 153 9.98 -15.42 5.34
N THR A 154 8.99 -14.57 5.34
CA THR A 154 8.90 -13.34 4.53
C THR A 154 7.97 -12.36 5.23
N ARG A 155 7.69 -11.23 4.58
CA ARG A 155 6.79 -10.21 5.12
C ARG A 155 5.37 -10.73 5.23
N ASP A 156 4.71 -10.37 6.32
CA ASP A 156 3.28 -10.54 6.47
C ASP A 156 2.52 -9.54 5.58
N ILE A 157 1.26 -9.82 5.31
CA ILE A 157 0.34 -8.86 4.70
C ILE A 157 -0.29 -8.07 5.85
N VAL A 158 -0.20 -6.75 5.82
CA VAL A 158 -0.87 -5.92 6.83
C VAL A 158 -2.23 -5.50 6.31
N THR A 159 -3.23 -5.62 7.18
CA THR A 159 -4.61 -5.24 6.88
C THR A 159 -5.11 -4.19 7.86
N MET A 160 -6.00 -3.32 7.38
CA MET A 160 -6.77 -2.42 8.24
C MET A 160 -8.17 -2.23 7.67
N TRP A 161 -9.14 -2.00 8.53
CA TRP A 161 -10.53 -1.76 8.15
C TRP A 161 -11.16 -0.64 8.96
N GLY A 162 -12.19 -0.08 8.40
CA GLY A 162 -12.90 1.06 8.97
C GLY A 162 -13.78 1.74 7.95
N THR A 163 -14.14 3.00 8.17
CA THR A 163 -15.08 3.71 7.34
C THR A 163 -14.55 5.05 6.81
N VAL A 164 -14.96 5.41 5.59
CA VAL A 164 -14.83 6.76 5.01
C VAL A 164 -16.26 7.24 4.70
N GLU A 165 -16.68 8.35 5.30
CA GLU A 165 -18.06 8.88 5.15
C GLU A 165 -19.15 7.83 5.41
N GLY A 166 -18.90 6.87 6.33
CA GLY A 166 -19.82 5.78 6.65
C GLY A 166 -19.74 4.57 5.72
N GLU A 167 -19.02 4.64 4.62
CA GLU A 167 -18.80 3.52 3.71
C GLU A 167 -17.68 2.60 4.22
N PRO A 168 -17.91 1.28 4.31
CA PRO A 168 -16.91 0.35 4.84
C PRO A 168 -15.78 0.08 3.83
N PHE A 169 -14.55 0.13 4.31
CA PHE A 169 -13.34 -0.19 3.56
C PHE A 169 -12.49 -1.24 4.26
N TYR A 170 -11.85 -2.09 3.47
CA TYR A 170 -10.82 -3.02 3.90
C TYR A 170 -9.59 -2.84 3.02
N PHE A 171 -8.49 -2.38 3.62
CA PHE A 171 -7.21 -2.16 2.93
C PHE A 171 -6.25 -3.28 3.24
N MET A 172 -5.52 -3.74 2.23
CA MET A 172 -4.42 -4.69 2.37
C MET A 172 -3.17 -4.12 1.71
N VAL A 173 -2.04 -4.16 2.42
CA VAL A 173 -0.73 -3.84 1.86
C VAL A 173 0.19 -5.06 1.99
N ALA A 174 0.95 -5.34 0.93
CA ALA A 174 1.84 -6.47 0.86
C ALA A 174 3.16 -6.12 0.17
N HIS A 175 4.20 -6.88 0.49
CA HIS A 175 5.42 -6.94 -0.30
C HIS A 175 5.72 -8.42 -0.55
N TRP A 176 5.33 -8.92 -1.71
CA TRP A 176 5.43 -10.33 -2.05
C TRP A 176 6.87 -10.79 -2.20
N PRO A 177 7.14 -12.12 -2.13
CA PRO A 177 8.47 -12.67 -2.38
C PRO A 177 9.02 -12.21 -3.73
N SER A 178 10.30 -11.81 -3.73
CA SER A 178 10.97 -11.33 -4.93
C SER A 178 11.19 -12.44 -5.96
N ARG A 179 11.59 -12.06 -7.17
CA ARG A 179 11.94 -12.98 -8.27
C ARG A 179 13.31 -13.63 -8.10
N LEU A 180 13.82 -13.75 -6.87
CA LEU A 180 15.11 -14.37 -6.57
C LEU A 180 15.12 -15.82 -7.07
N GLY A 181 16.15 -16.18 -7.85
CA GLY A 181 16.23 -17.48 -8.50
C GLY A 181 15.53 -17.56 -9.86
N GLY A 182 14.90 -16.49 -10.32
CA GLY A 182 14.20 -16.37 -11.59
C GLY A 182 12.68 -16.21 -11.43
N LYS A 183 12.06 -15.53 -12.39
CA LYS A 183 10.64 -15.19 -12.36
C LYS A 183 9.78 -16.45 -12.24
N GLU A 184 9.99 -17.41 -13.13
CA GLU A 184 9.22 -18.65 -13.20
C GLU A 184 9.49 -19.57 -12.00
N ALA A 185 10.77 -19.71 -11.60
CA ALA A 185 11.16 -20.59 -10.50
C ALA A 185 10.60 -20.14 -9.15
N SER A 186 10.31 -18.87 -8.98
CA SER A 186 9.75 -18.28 -7.75
C SER A 186 8.26 -17.90 -7.85
N ALA A 187 7.61 -18.11 -9.01
CA ALA A 187 6.23 -17.69 -9.26
C ALA A 187 5.25 -18.26 -8.22
N TYR A 188 5.41 -19.53 -7.82
CA TYR A 188 4.55 -20.19 -6.84
C TYR A 188 4.50 -19.46 -5.47
N LEU A 189 5.55 -18.73 -5.10
CA LEU A 189 5.56 -17.94 -3.86
C LEU A 189 4.64 -16.73 -3.97
N ARG A 190 4.63 -16.07 -5.12
CA ARG A 190 3.77 -14.90 -5.37
C ARG A 190 2.32 -15.32 -5.61
N GLU A 191 2.11 -16.46 -6.29
CA GLU A 191 0.78 -17.06 -6.41
C GLU A 191 0.22 -17.40 -5.02
N ARG A 192 1.05 -17.95 -4.12
CA ARG A 192 0.62 -18.22 -2.74
C ARG A 192 0.27 -16.95 -1.97
N ALA A 193 1.04 -15.88 -2.11
CA ALA A 193 0.72 -14.59 -1.49
C ALA A 193 -0.61 -14.02 -2.05
N ALA A 194 -0.82 -14.16 -3.35
CA ALA A 194 -2.07 -13.79 -4.02
C ALA A 194 -3.28 -14.60 -3.48
N GLU A 195 -3.13 -15.92 -3.28
CA GLU A 195 -4.17 -16.77 -2.68
C GLU A 195 -4.55 -16.29 -1.28
N ILE A 196 -3.56 -15.97 -0.44
CA ILE A 196 -3.78 -15.48 0.92
C ILE A 196 -4.57 -14.17 0.88
N MET A 197 -4.16 -13.21 0.04
CA MET A 197 -4.86 -11.93 -0.11
C MET A 197 -6.27 -12.13 -0.66
N ARG A 198 -6.44 -12.97 -1.67
CA ARG A 198 -7.74 -13.28 -2.26
C ARG A 198 -8.67 -13.90 -1.24
N HIS A 199 -8.21 -14.89 -0.48
CA HIS A 199 -9.00 -15.53 0.56
C HIS A 199 -9.45 -14.55 1.64
N ALA A 200 -8.56 -13.68 2.10
CA ALA A 200 -8.90 -12.63 3.08
C ALA A 200 -9.98 -11.69 2.53
N ALA A 201 -9.82 -11.24 1.29
CA ALA A 201 -10.78 -10.37 0.63
C ALA A 201 -12.16 -11.01 0.45
N ASP A 202 -12.20 -12.28 0.04
CA ASP A 202 -13.46 -13.02 -0.12
C ASP A 202 -14.14 -13.24 1.23
N SER A 203 -13.37 -13.51 2.29
CA SER A 203 -13.90 -13.69 3.65
C SER A 203 -14.57 -12.41 4.18
N VAL A 204 -13.95 -11.24 4.00
CA VAL A 204 -14.54 -9.98 4.48
C VAL A 204 -15.76 -9.57 3.65
N ARG A 205 -15.77 -9.86 2.34
CA ARG A 205 -16.93 -9.63 1.47
C ARG A 205 -18.10 -10.56 1.80
N ALA A 206 -17.82 -11.82 2.15
CA ALA A 206 -18.86 -12.74 2.59
C ALA A 206 -19.51 -12.25 3.89
N ALA A 207 -18.74 -11.68 4.81
CA ALA A 207 -19.23 -11.10 6.05
C ALA A 207 -19.96 -9.77 5.85
N ASN A 208 -19.50 -8.93 4.93
CA ASN A 208 -20.10 -7.64 4.59
C ASN A 208 -20.01 -7.37 3.09
N PRO A 209 -21.06 -7.66 2.30
CA PRO A 209 -21.06 -7.43 0.85
C PRO A 209 -20.89 -5.97 0.42
N ALA A 210 -21.12 -5.00 1.33
CA ALA A 210 -20.93 -3.58 1.03
C ALA A 210 -19.47 -3.13 1.15
N VAL A 211 -18.55 -3.96 1.70
CA VAL A 211 -17.17 -3.58 1.94
C VAL A 211 -16.41 -3.34 0.63
N LYS A 212 -15.73 -2.23 0.57
CA LYS A 212 -14.83 -1.86 -0.54
C LYS A 212 -13.42 -2.35 -0.20
N VAL A 213 -12.92 -3.33 -0.97
CA VAL A 213 -11.59 -3.92 -0.74
C VAL A 213 -10.57 -3.26 -1.66
N VAL A 214 -9.48 -2.79 -1.07
CA VAL A 214 -8.33 -2.20 -1.79
C VAL A 214 -7.08 -3.00 -1.45
N MET A 215 -6.48 -3.62 -2.46
CA MET A 215 -5.21 -4.34 -2.38
C MET A 215 -4.12 -3.50 -3.03
N MET A 216 -3.00 -3.32 -2.33
CA MET A 216 -1.86 -2.57 -2.83
C MET A 216 -0.55 -3.20 -2.36
N GLY A 217 0.55 -2.85 -3.01
CA GLY A 217 1.86 -3.34 -2.57
C GLY A 217 2.88 -3.39 -3.69
N ASP A 218 4.10 -3.77 -3.30
CA ASP A 218 5.10 -4.29 -4.22
C ASP A 218 4.86 -5.80 -4.39
N LEU A 219 4.11 -6.14 -5.42
CA LEU A 219 3.70 -7.52 -5.65
C LEU A 219 4.77 -8.36 -6.36
N ASN A 220 5.91 -7.75 -6.73
CA ASN A 220 7.03 -8.40 -7.41
C ASN A 220 6.62 -9.20 -8.67
N ASP A 221 5.42 -8.94 -9.20
CA ASP A 221 4.89 -9.48 -10.45
C ASP A 221 4.37 -8.36 -11.34
N ASP A 222 4.32 -8.63 -12.64
CA ASP A 222 3.73 -7.70 -13.58
C ASP A 222 2.19 -7.76 -13.46
N ALA A 223 1.52 -6.65 -13.78
CA ALA A 223 0.06 -6.59 -13.67
C ALA A 223 -0.66 -7.66 -14.53
N THR A 224 0.03 -8.23 -15.52
CA THR A 224 -0.46 -9.29 -16.42
C THR A 224 -0.08 -10.70 -15.99
N ASP A 225 0.69 -10.87 -14.91
CA ASP A 225 1.08 -12.19 -14.43
C ASP A 225 -0.10 -12.96 -13.83
N ARG A 226 0.02 -14.27 -13.81
CA ARG A 226 -1.02 -15.20 -13.37
C ARG A 226 -1.50 -14.92 -11.94
N SER A 227 -0.58 -14.58 -11.04
CA SER A 227 -0.91 -14.19 -9.66
C SER A 227 -1.95 -13.07 -9.59
N ILE A 228 -1.90 -12.13 -10.54
CA ILE A 228 -2.79 -10.97 -10.61
C ILE A 228 -4.07 -11.28 -11.40
N THR A 229 -3.91 -11.83 -12.61
CA THR A 229 -5.03 -11.98 -13.53
C THR A 229 -5.92 -13.18 -13.21
N GLU A 230 -5.34 -14.30 -12.73
CA GLU A 230 -6.07 -15.52 -12.43
C GLU A 230 -6.31 -15.69 -10.92
N VAL A 231 -5.27 -15.57 -10.09
CA VAL A 231 -5.40 -15.86 -8.65
C VAL A 231 -6.15 -14.73 -7.93
N ILE A 232 -5.75 -13.47 -8.10
CA ILE A 232 -6.52 -12.31 -7.60
C ILE A 232 -7.83 -12.17 -8.40
N GLY A 233 -7.83 -12.52 -9.69
CA GLY A 233 -8.98 -12.34 -10.58
C GLY A 233 -9.17 -10.88 -10.99
N ALA A 234 -8.06 -10.17 -11.26
CA ALA A 234 -8.10 -8.77 -11.64
C ALA A 234 -8.23 -8.59 -13.16
N ALA A 235 -9.06 -7.63 -13.58
CA ALA A 235 -9.25 -7.23 -14.96
C ALA A 235 -8.81 -5.78 -15.20
N GLY A 236 -8.24 -5.51 -16.38
CA GLY A 236 -7.77 -4.16 -16.78
C GLY A 236 -8.87 -3.24 -17.35
N ASP A 237 -10.07 -3.76 -17.57
CA ASP A 237 -11.25 -3.00 -17.99
C ASP A 237 -12.34 -3.19 -16.94
N ILE A 238 -12.76 -2.11 -16.30
CA ILE A 238 -13.76 -2.16 -15.22
C ILE A 238 -15.09 -2.80 -15.68
N ARG A 239 -15.43 -2.70 -16.97
CA ARG A 239 -16.63 -3.29 -17.55
C ARG A 239 -16.55 -4.83 -17.71
N LYS A 240 -15.32 -5.38 -17.58
CA LYS A 240 -15.03 -6.82 -17.69
C LYS A 240 -14.75 -7.46 -16.35
N VAL A 241 -14.83 -6.71 -15.26
CA VAL A 241 -14.67 -7.26 -13.92
C VAL A 241 -15.83 -8.22 -13.65
N ALA A 242 -15.51 -9.49 -13.42
CA ALA A 242 -16.49 -10.49 -13.06
C ALA A 242 -17.05 -10.24 -11.64
N GLU A 243 -18.19 -10.82 -11.33
CA GLU A 243 -18.72 -10.80 -9.96
C GLU A 243 -17.67 -11.35 -8.99
N GLY A 244 -17.39 -10.63 -7.90
CA GLY A 244 -16.32 -10.97 -6.95
C GLY A 244 -14.90 -10.72 -7.46
N GLY A 245 -14.71 -10.22 -8.69
CA GLY A 245 -13.41 -9.85 -9.26
C GLY A 245 -12.91 -8.47 -8.81
N TYR A 246 -11.75 -8.09 -9.33
CA TYR A 246 -11.08 -6.83 -9.01
C TYR A 246 -10.74 -6.05 -10.28
N PHE A 247 -10.70 -4.73 -10.16
CA PHE A 247 -10.18 -3.86 -11.20
C PHE A 247 -8.73 -3.50 -10.90
N ASN A 248 -7.84 -3.73 -11.89
CA ASN A 248 -6.46 -3.28 -11.84
C ASN A 248 -6.13 -2.44 -13.08
N PRO A 249 -6.05 -1.11 -12.96
CA PRO A 249 -5.80 -0.22 -14.09
C PRO A 249 -4.45 -0.44 -14.77
N TYR A 250 -3.47 -0.97 -14.04
CA TYR A 250 -2.11 -1.22 -14.55
C TYR A 250 -2.04 -2.34 -15.59
N ILE A 251 -3.03 -3.24 -15.67
CA ILE A 251 -3.13 -4.25 -16.74
C ILE A 251 -3.27 -3.59 -18.12
N ALA A 252 -3.91 -2.43 -18.20
CA ALA A 252 -4.11 -1.70 -19.44
C ALA A 252 -2.95 -0.74 -19.78
N VAL A 253 -1.98 -0.56 -18.88
CA VAL A 253 -0.83 0.32 -19.11
C VAL A 253 0.24 -0.44 -19.89
N PRO A 254 0.69 0.05 -21.07
CA PRO A 254 1.74 -0.61 -21.84
C PRO A 254 3.04 -0.76 -21.04
N VAL A 255 3.62 -1.95 -21.05
CA VAL A 255 4.83 -2.33 -20.31
C VAL A 255 6.10 -1.54 -20.70
N SER A 256 6.04 -0.71 -21.74
CA SER A 256 7.18 0.09 -22.22
C SER A 256 7.79 1.08 -21.21
N TYR A 257 7.12 1.31 -20.07
CA TYR A 257 7.59 2.17 -18.98
C TYR A 257 8.17 1.42 -17.77
N THR A 258 8.17 0.08 -17.77
CA THR A 258 8.60 -0.73 -16.62
C THR A 258 10.12 -0.88 -16.48
N HIS A 259 10.94 -0.19 -17.28
CA HIS A 259 12.39 -0.20 -17.16
C HIS A 259 12.99 0.94 -16.33
N LEU A 260 12.18 1.78 -15.74
CA LEU A 260 12.65 2.59 -14.63
C LEU A 260 12.70 1.64 -13.41
N ARG A 261 13.83 0.96 -13.26
CA ARG A 261 14.15 0.25 -12.03
C ARG A 261 14.08 1.28 -10.91
N ALA A 262 13.22 1.08 -9.95
CA ALA A 262 13.15 1.90 -8.74
C ALA A 262 14.52 2.02 -8.04
N HIS A 263 15.44 1.12 -8.34
CA HIS A 263 16.80 1.06 -7.81
C HIS A 263 17.78 2.12 -8.37
N GLU A 264 17.45 2.82 -9.45
CA GLU A 264 18.37 3.78 -10.07
C GLU A 264 18.10 5.24 -9.71
N THR A 265 16.98 5.56 -9.06
CA THR A 265 16.60 6.96 -8.80
C THR A 265 16.98 7.49 -7.43
N CYS A 266 17.37 6.66 -6.47
CA CYS A 266 17.73 7.10 -5.12
C CYS A 266 19.19 6.89 -4.72
N ALA A 267 19.99 6.16 -5.49
CA ALA A 267 21.41 5.93 -5.16
C ALA A 267 22.34 7.07 -5.65
N ASP A 268 21.92 7.84 -6.64
CA ASP A 268 22.76 8.85 -7.31
C ASP A 268 22.29 10.29 -7.10
N LEU A 269 21.31 10.54 -6.24
CA LEU A 269 20.85 11.86 -5.81
C LEU A 269 21.06 12.04 -4.30
#